data_fc2756ef59fddfeb33a5b1365493f0bc
#
_entry.id   fc2756ef59fddfeb33a5b1365493f0bc
#
_cell.length_a   1.000
_cell.length_b   1.000
_cell.length_c   1.000
_cell.angle_alpha   90.00
_cell.angle_beta   90.00
_cell.angle_gamma   90.00
#
_symmetry.space_group_name_H-M   'P 1'
#
loop_
_entity.id
_entity.type
_entity.pdbx_description
1 polymer ?
#
loop_
_entity_poly.entity_id
_entity_poly.type
_entity_poly.pdbx_seq_one_letter_code
_entity_poly.pdbx_strand_id
1 'polypeptide(L)' 'MDELTKRVLGSFAYWGKDSLDLHTLFEAGGSNDPEERTRVFYIVERLVKEGLLEELGNDFYSLTEKGNQAVKQ' A
#
# COMPACT_ATOMS: atom_id res chain seq x y z
N MET A 1 -10.02 3.79 9.35
CA MET A 1 -8.74 3.49 8.68
C MET A 1 -7.70 4.47 9.18
N ASP A 2 -6.56 3.98 9.64
CA ASP A 2 -5.54 4.86 10.19
C ASP A 2 -4.79 5.62 9.08
N GLU A 3 -4.03 6.64 9.49
CA GLU A 3 -3.34 7.53 8.56
C GLU A 3 -2.34 6.80 7.67
N LEU A 4 -1.57 5.88 8.25
CA LEU A 4 -0.55 5.17 7.49
C LEU A 4 -1.19 4.25 6.44
N THR A 5 -2.29 3.59 6.79
CA THR A 5 -3.02 2.75 5.83
C THR A 5 -3.54 3.60 4.67
N LYS A 6 -4.06 4.78 4.97
CA LYS A 6 -4.52 5.70 3.93
C LYS A 6 -3.38 6.11 3.00
N ARG A 7 -2.20 6.36 3.56
CA ARG A 7 -1.04 6.73 2.77
C ARG A 7 -0.59 5.59 1.87
N VAL A 8 -0.62 4.36 2.37
CA VAL A 8 -0.26 3.19 1.56
C VAL A 8 -1.22 3.08 0.37
N LEU A 9 -2.52 3.12 0.64
CA LEU A 9 -3.50 3.04 -0.44
C LEU A 9 -3.42 4.23 -1.38
N GLY A 10 -3.18 5.42 -0.83
CA GLY A 10 -3.07 6.64 -1.62
C GLY A 10 -1.83 6.72 -2.48
N SER A 11 -0.83 5.87 -2.21
CA SER A 11 0.42 5.87 -2.98
C SER A 11 0.18 5.59 -4.46
N PHE A 12 -0.80 4.74 -4.78
CA PHE A 12 -1.10 4.40 -6.17
C PHE A 12 -1.54 5.64 -6.95
N ALA A 13 -2.41 6.45 -6.35
CA ALA A 13 -2.85 7.70 -6.99
C ALA A 13 -1.71 8.72 -7.03
N TYR A 14 -0.93 8.80 -5.95
CA TYR A 14 0.19 9.74 -5.88
C TYR A 14 1.19 9.49 -7.01
N TRP A 15 1.52 8.23 -7.27
CA TRP A 15 2.45 7.87 -8.34
C TRP A 15 1.76 7.72 -9.68
N GLY A 16 0.42 7.73 -9.72
CA GLY A 16 -0.34 7.58 -10.93
C GLY A 16 -0.19 6.20 -11.57
N LYS A 17 -0.07 5.15 -10.76
CA LYS A 17 0.16 3.79 -11.26
C LYS A 17 -0.81 2.81 -10.64
N ASP A 18 -1.14 1.76 -11.41
CA ASP A 18 -2.02 0.70 -10.92
C ASP A 18 -1.27 -0.31 -10.07
N SER A 19 0.04 -0.42 -10.24
CA SER A 19 0.86 -1.32 -9.44
C SER A 19 2.12 -0.62 -8.98
N LEU A 20 2.56 -0.97 -7.77
CA LEU A 20 3.75 -0.41 -7.15
C LEU A 20 4.51 -1.54 -6.45
N ASP A 21 5.83 -1.41 -6.41
CA ASP A 21 6.63 -2.38 -5.67
C ASP A 21 6.65 -2.02 -4.18
N LEU A 22 7.02 -2.99 -3.36
CA LEU A 22 7.05 -2.83 -1.91
C LEU A 22 7.97 -1.69 -1.48
N HIS A 23 9.11 -1.56 -2.16
CA HIS A 23 10.07 -0.51 -1.84
C HIS A 23 9.43 0.88 -1.98
N THR A 24 8.68 1.09 -3.05
CA THR A 24 7.96 2.35 -3.27
C THR A 24 6.89 2.55 -2.20
N LEU A 25 6.20 1.48 -1.81
CA LEU A 25 5.18 1.57 -0.76
C LEU A 25 5.76 1.95 0.59
N PHE A 26 7.01 1.56 0.87
CA PHE A 26 7.67 1.97 2.11
C PHE A 26 7.78 3.49 2.23
N GLU A 27 7.84 4.19 1.10
CA GLU A 27 7.93 5.65 1.13
C GLU A 27 6.68 6.30 1.68
N ALA A 28 5.56 5.57 1.74
CA ALA A 28 4.34 6.07 2.35
C ALA A 28 4.52 6.37 3.83
N GLY A 29 5.47 5.69 4.48
CA GLY A 29 5.79 5.95 5.88
C GLY A 29 6.51 7.26 6.11
N GLY A 30 7.10 7.82 5.06
CA GLY A 30 7.78 9.12 5.14
C GLY A 30 9.13 9.11 5.81
N SER A 31 9.69 7.93 6.12
CA SER A 31 10.99 7.84 6.75
C SER A 31 11.68 6.53 6.37
N ASN A 32 12.99 6.47 6.59
CA ASN A 32 13.77 5.26 6.36
C ASN A 32 13.91 4.42 7.63
N ASP A 33 13.14 4.75 8.66
CA ASP A 33 13.16 4.03 9.92
C ASP A 33 12.73 2.58 9.69
N PRO A 34 13.54 1.58 10.10
CA PRO A 34 13.16 0.17 9.96
C PRO A 34 11.81 -0.16 10.61
N GLU A 35 11.44 0.51 11.69
CA GLU A 35 10.16 0.28 12.34
C GLU A 35 8.99 0.72 11.45
N GLU A 36 9.15 1.85 10.75
CA GLU A 36 8.13 2.32 9.82
C GLU A 36 7.98 1.37 8.64
N ARG A 37 9.10 0.86 8.13
CA ARG A 37 9.05 -0.12 7.05
C ARG A 37 8.32 -1.39 7.49
N THR A 38 8.58 -1.83 8.71
CA THR A 38 7.90 -3.00 9.25
C THR A 38 6.39 -2.76 9.35
N ARG A 39 5.97 -1.56 9.80
CA ARG A 39 4.57 -1.22 9.87
C ARG A 39 3.92 -1.21 8.49
N VAL A 40 4.59 -0.62 7.50
CA VAL A 40 4.08 -0.60 6.13
C VAL A 40 3.95 -2.03 5.61
N PHE A 41 4.94 -2.87 5.86
CA PHE A 41 4.88 -4.25 5.42
C PHE A 41 3.66 -4.97 6.00
N TYR A 42 3.42 -4.84 7.30
CA TYR A 42 2.25 -5.48 7.93
C TYR A 42 0.94 -4.92 7.39
N ILE A 43 0.90 -3.61 7.12
CA ILE A 43 -0.28 -3.00 6.53
C ILE A 43 -0.54 -3.57 5.14
N VAL A 44 0.51 -3.69 4.31
CA VAL A 44 0.38 -4.26 2.97
C VAL A 44 -0.14 -5.69 3.05
N GLU A 45 0.43 -6.51 3.95
CA GLU A 45 -0.01 -7.88 4.14
C GLU A 45 -1.48 -7.95 4.52
N ARG A 46 -1.91 -7.08 5.43
CA ARG A 46 -3.30 -7.03 5.86
C ARG A 46 -4.21 -6.62 4.70
N LEU A 47 -3.79 -5.63 3.92
CA LEU A 47 -4.59 -5.16 2.80
C LEU A 47 -4.75 -6.22 1.72
N VAL A 48 -3.71 -7.03 1.49
CA VAL A 48 -3.82 -8.17 0.59
C VAL A 48 -4.83 -9.16 1.13
N LYS A 49 -4.75 -9.46 2.41
CA LYS A 49 -5.67 -10.40 3.05
C LYS A 49 -7.11 -9.93 2.99
N GLU A 50 -7.33 -8.62 3.09
CA GLU A 50 -8.66 -8.03 3.04
C GLU A 50 -9.16 -7.79 1.62
N GLY A 51 -8.33 -8.07 0.63
CA GLY A 51 -8.73 -7.93 -0.77
C GLY A 51 -8.63 -6.52 -1.31
N LEU A 52 -7.97 -5.61 -0.59
CA LEU A 52 -7.78 -4.22 -1.05
C LEU A 52 -6.55 -4.08 -1.94
N LEU A 53 -5.59 -4.97 -1.78
CA LEU A 53 -4.42 -5.07 -2.65
C LEU A 53 -4.30 -6.50 -3.15
N GLU A 54 -3.64 -6.66 -4.30
CA GLU A 54 -3.34 -7.97 -4.85
C GLU A 54 -1.82 -8.08 -5.03
N GLU A 55 -1.26 -9.18 -4.57
CA GLU A 55 0.17 -9.44 -4.74
C GLU A 55 0.41 -10.03 -6.13
N LEU A 56 1.32 -9.40 -6.88
CA LEU A 56 1.59 -9.80 -8.27
C LEU A 56 2.87 -10.61 -8.45
N GLY A 57 3.67 -10.72 -7.40
CA GLY A 57 4.98 -11.35 -7.48
C GLY A 57 6.08 -10.31 -7.63
N ASN A 58 7.34 -10.71 -7.37
CA ASN A 58 8.50 -9.82 -7.41
C ASN A 58 8.31 -8.57 -6.55
N ASP A 59 7.59 -8.72 -5.44
CA ASP A 59 7.29 -7.63 -4.50
C ASP A 59 6.44 -6.51 -5.08
N PHE A 60 5.72 -6.77 -6.19
CA PHE A 60 4.76 -5.81 -6.73
C PHE A 60 3.36 -6.10 -6.22
N TYR A 61 2.60 -5.03 -6.05
CA TYR A 61 1.21 -5.08 -5.58
C TYR A 61 0.37 -4.16 -6.45
N SER A 62 -0.88 -4.55 -6.68
CA SER A 62 -1.82 -3.69 -7.40
C SER A 62 -2.99 -3.34 -6.52
N LEU A 63 -3.59 -2.17 -6.77
CA LEU A 63 -4.80 -1.74 -6.08
C LEU A 63 -5.99 -2.44 -6.73
N THR A 64 -6.76 -3.17 -5.93
CA THR A 64 -7.95 -3.86 -6.44
C THR A 64 -9.10 -2.86 -6.59
N GLU A 65 -10.19 -3.31 -7.22
CA GLU A 65 -11.39 -2.49 -7.30
C GLU A 65 -11.89 -2.13 -5.90
N LYS A 66 -11.86 -3.08 -4.98
CA LYS A 66 -12.26 -2.84 -3.60
C LYS A 66 -11.35 -1.81 -2.94
N GLY A 67 -10.03 -1.92 -3.20
CA GLY A 67 -9.08 -0.94 -2.68
C GLY A 67 -9.31 0.45 -3.25
N ASN A 68 -9.60 0.52 -4.56
CA ASN A 68 -9.89 1.77 -5.21
C ASN A 68 -11.13 2.45 -4.61
N GLN A 69 -12.17 1.66 -4.30
CA GLN A 69 -13.36 2.19 -3.65
C GLN A 69 -13.05 2.71 -2.25
N ALA A 70 -12.21 2.02 -1.51
CA ALA A 70 -11.83 2.44 -0.16
C ALA A 70 -11.10 3.79 -0.17
N VAL A 71 -10.28 4.03 -1.19
CA VAL A 71 -9.53 5.28 -1.32
C VAL A 71 -10.46 6.47 -1.59
N LYS A 72 -11.57 6.22 -2.27
CA LYS A 72 -12.50 7.29 -2.67
C LYS A 72 -13.42 7.76 -1.54
N GLN A 73 -13.41 7.09 -0.42
CA GLN A 73 -14.27 7.44 0.71
C GLN A 73 -13.66 8.49 1.64
#